data_5e4742e3cf0f26b4ef2ee9823adf6bf3
#
_entry.id   5e4742e3cf0f26b4ef2ee9823adf6bf3
#
_cell.length_a   1.000
_cell.length_b   1.000
_cell.length_c   1.000
_cell.angle_alpha   90.00
_cell.angle_beta   90.00
_cell.angle_gamma   90.00
#
_symmetry.space_group_name_H-M   'P 1'
#
loop_
_entity.id
_entity.type
_entity.pdbx_description
1 polymer ?
#
loop_
_entity_poly.entity_id
_entity_poly.type
_entity_poly.pdbx_seq_one_letter_code
_entity_poly.pdbx_strand_id
1 'polypeptide(L)'
;GISFEASDLPDKAFSIEITTEINPQANTSLEGLYLSNGMYCTQCEAEGFRKITYYLDRPDIMAKFKVRMESKHPTKLSNGNQIDGGEGWAEWDDPWPKPSYLFALVAGDLLSFDDYFVTRSGKEVVLKIWVRKEDINKCTFAMDALKRSMLWDEVNYGREYDLSIFQIVAVDDFNMGAMENKGLNIFNSKYVLASPETATDNDYKLIEGIIAHEYFHNWTGNRITCRDWFQLSLKEGLTVFRDQQFSADQRGSGIKRINDVIQLR
;
A
#
# COMPACT_ATOMS: atom_id res chain seq x y z
N GLY A 1 -21.63 9.97 -14.47
CA GLY A 1 -20.66 9.47 -15.46
C GLY A 1 -20.47 10.47 -16.61
N ILE A 2 -19.40 10.29 -17.36
CA ILE A 2 -19.18 11.01 -18.62
C ILE A 2 -19.42 10.02 -19.73
N SER A 3 -20.19 10.40 -20.76
CA SER A 3 -20.44 9.60 -21.96
C SER A 3 -19.93 10.35 -23.20
N PHE A 4 -19.38 9.61 -24.13
CA PHE A 4 -18.96 10.09 -25.44
C PHE A 4 -19.73 9.32 -26.50
N GLU A 5 -20.21 10.02 -27.52
CA GLU A 5 -20.73 9.33 -28.71
C GLU A 5 -19.54 8.79 -29.53
N ALA A 6 -19.72 7.65 -30.15
CA ALA A 6 -18.64 7.03 -30.95
C ALA A 6 -18.13 7.93 -32.07
N SER A 7 -19.02 8.78 -32.63
CA SER A 7 -18.70 9.79 -33.63
C SER A 7 -17.78 10.91 -33.14
N ASP A 8 -17.72 11.12 -31.82
CA ASP A 8 -16.93 12.22 -31.22
C ASP A 8 -15.51 11.75 -30.91
N LEU A 9 -15.23 10.45 -31.05
CA LEU A 9 -13.93 9.88 -30.75
C LEU A 9 -13.09 9.73 -32.01
N PRO A 10 -11.78 10.03 -31.94
CA PRO A 10 -10.88 9.79 -33.08
C PRO A 10 -10.71 8.29 -33.37
N ASP A 11 -10.54 7.93 -34.65
CA ASP A 11 -10.21 6.56 -35.09
C ASP A 11 -8.81 6.08 -34.65
N LYS A 12 -8.03 6.95 -34.03
CA LYS A 12 -6.66 6.69 -33.58
C LYS A 12 -6.58 6.77 -32.07
N ALA A 13 -5.46 6.30 -31.50
CA ALA A 13 -5.15 6.54 -30.10
C ALA A 13 -5.24 8.03 -29.75
N PHE A 14 -5.91 8.35 -28.65
CA PHE A 14 -6.17 9.71 -28.21
C PHE A 14 -5.94 9.87 -26.71
N SER A 15 -5.87 11.11 -26.26
CA SER A 15 -5.78 11.47 -24.85
C SER A 15 -7.06 12.18 -24.44
N ILE A 16 -7.45 11.96 -23.19
CA ILE A 16 -8.54 12.69 -22.53
C ILE A 16 -7.91 13.47 -21.37
N GLU A 17 -8.21 14.76 -21.30
CA GLU A 17 -7.88 15.60 -20.15
C GLU A 17 -9.14 15.82 -19.31
N ILE A 18 -9.03 15.55 -18.01
CA ILE A 18 -10.14 15.69 -17.06
C ILE A 18 -9.63 16.51 -15.89
N THR A 19 -10.31 17.61 -15.60
CA THR A 19 -10.09 18.41 -14.39
C THR A 19 -11.22 18.16 -13.40
N THR A 20 -10.89 17.82 -12.17
CA THR A 20 -11.84 17.61 -11.07
C THR A 20 -11.44 18.47 -9.88
N GLU A 21 -12.45 18.98 -9.17
CA GLU A 21 -12.28 19.64 -7.88
C GLU A 21 -12.97 18.83 -6.81
N ILE A 22 -12.26 18.53 -5.73
CA ILE A 22 -12.77 17.74 -4.60
C ILE A 22 -12.40 18.44 -3.29
N ASN A 23 -13.13 18.11 -2.22
CA ASN A 23 -12.88 18.64 -0.86
C ASN A 23 -12.51 17.50 0.10
N PRO A 24 -11.23 17.13 0.21
CA PRO A 24 -10.78 16.06 1.07
C PRO A 24 -11.01 16.33 2.57
N GLN A 25 -11.03 17.60 2.99
CA GLN A 25 -11.26 17.98 4.38
C GLN A 25 -12.68 17.66 4.84
N ALA A 26 -13.65 17.68 3.93
CA ALA A 26 -15.04 17.33 4.20
C ALA A 26 -15.35 15.84 4.00
N ASN A 27 -14.38 15.06 3.54
CA ASN A 27 -14.55 13.64 3.27
C ASN A 27 -14.40 12.82 4.56
N THR A 28 -15.51 12.37 5.11
CA THR A 28 -15.58 11.50 6.31
C THR A 28 -15.78 10.02 6.01
N SER A 29 -15.92 9.66 4.73
CA SER A 29 -16.12 8.27 4.33
C SER A 29 -14.83 7.42 4.38
N LEU A 30 -13.67 8.07 4.50
CA LEU A 30 -12.34 7.44 4.45
C LEU A 30 -12.14 6.60 3.17
N GLU A 31 -12.71 7.06 2.05
CA GLU A 31 -12.57 6.48 0.71
C GLU A 31 -12.28 7.58 -0.30
N GLY A 32 -11.45 7.29 -1.31
CA GLY A 32 -10.89 8.30 -2.18
C GLY A 32 -9.78 9.09 -1.47
N LEU A 33 -9.68 10.39 -1.70
CA LEU A 33 -8.74 11.27 -1.00
C LEU A 33 -9.42 11.92 0.21
N TYR A 34 -8.81 11.86 1.38
CA TYR A 34 -9.32 12.43 2.62
C TYR A 34 -8.19 12.97 3.51
N LEU A 35 -8.57 13.71 4.53
CA LEU A 35 -7.66 14.28 5.52
C LEU A 35 -7.76 13.46 6.82
N SER A 36 -6.63 12.88 7.27
CA SER A 36 -6.47 12.21 8.56
C SER A 36 -5.44 12.98 9.38
N ASN A 37 -5.92 13.63 10.46
CA ASN A 37 -5.07 14.31 11.43
C ASN A 37 -3.94 15.17 10.78
N GLY A 38 -4.31 16.02 9.81
CA GLY A 38 -3.39 16.94 9.13
C GLY A 38 -2.60 16.35 7.95
N MET A 39 -2.79 15.08 7.64
CA MET A 39 -2.18 14.39 6.51
C MET A 39 -3.25 13.99 5.49
N TYR A 40 -3.04 14.30 4.23
CA TYR A 40 -3.85 13.77 3.13
C TYR A 40 -3.41 12.37 2.78
N CYS A 41 -4.35 11.46 2.65
CA CYS A 41 -4.11 10.09 2.21
C CYS A 41 -5.29 9.56 1.40
N THR A 42 -5.05 8.47 0.68
CA THR A 42 -6.06 7.82 -0.17
C THR A 42 -6.40 6.43 0.32
N GLN A 43 -7.67 6.03 0.08
CA GLN A 43 -8.12 4.64 0.08
C GLN A 43 -8.94 4.39 -1.18
N CYS A 44 -8.44 3.55 -2.07
CA CYS A 44 -9.06 3.33 -3.37
C CYS A 44 -9.70 1.94 -3.54
N GLU A 45 -9.38 0.94 -2.76
CA GLU A 45 -10.07 -0.34 -2.79
C GLU A 45 -11.42 -0.24 -2.06
N ALA A 46 -12.55 -0.73 -2.66
CA ALA A 46 -12.62 -1.36 -3.99
C ALA A 46 -12.82 -0.34 -5.12
N GLU A 47 -13.56 0.77 -4.90
CA GLU A 47 -14.03 1.71 -5.92
C GLU A 47 -13.85 3.19 -5.50
N GLY A 48 -12.83 3.47 -4.68
CA GLY A 48 -12.56 4.81 -4.15
C GLY A 48 -11.89 5.75 -5.16
N PHE A 49 -11.21 5.24 -6.18
CA PHE A 49 -10.54 6.09 -7.15
C PHE A 49 -11.52 6.98 -7.93
N ARG A 50 -12.72 6.49 -8.24
CA ARG A 50 -13.80 7.26 -8.87
C ARG A 50 -14.30 8.45 -8.05
N LYS A 51 -13.98 8.49 -6.74
CA LYS A 51 -14.27 9.63 -5.87
C LYS A 51 -13.23 10.75 -5.97
N ILE A 52 -12.09 10.47 -6.63
CA ILE A 52 -11.03 11.44 -6.89
C ILE A 52 -11.21 12.06 -8.26
N THR A 53 -11.40 11.24 -9.29
CA THR A 53 -11.57 11.70 -10.67
C THR A 53 -12.40 10.70 -11.48
N TYR A 54 -12.83 11.10 -12.67
CA TYR A 54 -13.46 10.19 -13.64
C TYR A 54 -12.42 9.24 -14.23
N TYR A 55 -12.68 7.96 -14.11
CA TYR A 55 -11.79 6.89 -14.58
C TYR A 55 -12.59 5.59 -14.82
N LEU A 56 -12.02 4.68 -15.61
CA LEU A 56 -12.53 3.32 -15.74
C LEU A 56 -12.10 2.51 -14.51
N ASP A 57 -12.75 2.79 -13.37
CA ASP A 57 -12.38 2.30 -12.04
C ASP A 57 -12.86 0.85 -11.83
N ARG A 58 -12.17 -0.08 -12.49
CA ARG A 58 -12.40 -1.52 -12.46
C ARG A 58 -11.04 -2.25 -12.41
N PRO A 59 -10.96 -3.43 -11.74
CA PRO A 59 -9.68 -4.14 -11.59
C PRO A 59 -9.11 -4.70 -12.91
N ASP A 60 -9.93 -4.96 -13.94
CA ASP A 60 -9.48 -5.42 -15.26
C ASP A 60 -8.87 -4.30 -16.13
N ILE A 61 -9.00 -3.05 -15.72
CA ILE A 61 -8.41 -1.90 -16.42
C ILE A 61 -7.05 -1.59 -15.79
N MET A 62 -6.00 -2.00 -16.50
CA MET A 62 -4.61 -1.86 -16.09
C MET A 62 -3.96 -0.68 -16.81
N ALA A 63 -3.33 0.21 -16.06
CA ALA A 63 -2.61 1.36 -16.61
C ALA A 63 -1.31 1.65 -15.86
N LYS A 64 -0.37 2.32 -16.51
CA LYS A 64 0.78 2.94 -15.85
C LYS A 64 0.36 4.30 -15.29
N PHE A 65 0.82 4.59 -14.09
CA PHE A 65 0.52 5.83 -13.40
C PHE A 65 1.79 6.66 -13.23
N LYS A 66 1.73 7.88 -13.70
CA LYS A 66 2.70 8.92 -13.41
C LYS A 66 1.99 10.03 -12.66
N VAL A 67 2.53 10.41 -11.50
CA VAL A 67 1.85 11.33 -10.58
C VAL A 67 2.76 12.50 -10.27
N ARG A 68 2.28 13.71 -10.53
CA ARG A 68 2.89 14.96 -10.07
C ARG A 68 2.00 15.53 -8.97
N MET A 69 2.59 15.77 -7.81
CA MET A 69 1.94 16.43 -6.68
C MET A 69 2.53 17.78 -6.41
N GLU A 70 1.66 18.77 -6.21
CA GLU A 70 2.03 20.08 -5.73
C GLU A 70 1.34 20.34 -4.38
N SER A 71 2.10 20.61 -3.35
CA SER A 71 1.57 20.77 -1.99
C SER A 71 2.54 21.54 -1.10
N LYS A 72 1.98 22.23 -0.11
CA LYS A 72 2.76 22.88 0.97
C LYS A 72 3.35 21.88 1.97
N HIS A 73 2.80 20.66 2.02
CA HIS A 73 3.32 19.63 2.90
C HIS A 73 4.73 19.21 2.47
N PRO A 74 5.66 19.01 3.43
CA PRO A 74 7.04 18.62 3.10
C PRO A 74 7.13 17.24 2.44
N THR A 75 6.34 16.28 2.91
CA THR A 75 6.32 14.92 2.39
C THR A 75 5.21 14.76 1.36
N LYS A 76 5.55 14.19 0.19
CA LYS A 76 4.64 13.94 -0.94
C LYS A 76 4.99 12.59 -1.55
N LEU A 77 4.13 11.58 -1.34
CA LEU A 77 4.37 10.19 -1.70
C LEU A 77 3.33 9.68 -2.66
N SER A 78 3.74 8.83 -3.59
CA SER A 78 2.85 8.06 -4.46
C SER A 78 3.47 6.70 -4.82
N ASN A 79 2.79 5.94 -5.67
CA ASN A 79 3.24 4.63 -6.13
C ASN A 79 4.50 4.73 -6.99
N GLY A 80 5.30 3.67 -6.98
CA GLY A 80 6.48 3.54 -7.83
C GLY A 80 7.72 4.22 -7.26
N ASN A 81 8.53 4.79 -8.14
CA ASN A 81 9.77 5.47 -7.78
C ASN A 81 9.60 6.99 -7.92
N GLN A 82 10.19 7.74 -7.00
CA GLN A 82 10.29 9.19 -7.18
C GLN A 82 11.31 9.46 -8.29
N ILE A 83 10.86 10.13 -9.35
CA ILE A 83 11.68 10.41 -10.53
C ILE A 83 12.17 11.84 -10.57
N ASP A 84 11.45 12.77 -9.92
CA ASP A 84 11.83 14.17 -9.84
C ASP A 84 11.16 14.83 -8.63
N GLY A 85 11.60 16.02 -8.25
CA GLY A 85 11.01 16.79 -7.16
C GLY A 85 11.79 18.04 -6.82
N GLY A 86 11.11 18.95 -6.13
CA GLY A 86 11.66 20.22 -5.70
C GLY A 86 10.86 20.84 -4.57
N GLU A 87 11.12 22.12 -4.30
CA GLU A 87 10.35 22.84 -3.31
C GLU A 87 8.87 22.88 -3.72
N GLY A 88 8.02 22.35 -2.86
CA GLY A 88 6.57 22.33 -3.06
C GLY A 88 6.02 21.26 -4.00
N TRP A 89 6.83 20.43 -4.64
CA TRP A 89 6.33 19.39 -5.55
C TRP A 89 7.16 18.11 -5.55
N ALA A 90 6.55 17.01 -6.00
CA ALA A 90 7.21 15.72 -6.25
C ALA A 90 6.57 15.01 -7.44
N GLU A 91 7.34 14.22 -8.17
CA GLU A 91 6.90 13.42 -9.31
C GLU A 91 7.29 11.96 -9.13
N TRP A 92 6.31 11.08 -9.31
CA TRP A 92 6.41 9.65 -9.12
C TRP A 92 6.03 8.91 -10.39
N ASP A 93 6.72 7.82 -10.69
CA ASP A 93 6.42 6.94 -11.82
C ASP A 93 6.36 5.48 -11.34
N ASP A 94 5.21 4.84 -11.56
CA ASP A 94 5.08 3.40 -11.38
C ASP A 94 5.24 2.72 -12.75
N PRO A 95 6.35 2.00 -12.97
CA PRO A 95 6.63 1.38 -14.24
C PRO A 95 5.70 0.20 -14.55
N TRP A 96 5.02 -0.34 -13.54
CA TRP A 96 4.16 -1.50 -13.68
C TRP A 96 2.70 -1.09 -13.87
N PRO A 97 2.02 -1.65 -14.90
CA PRO A 97 0.59 -1.45 -15.02
C PRO A 97 -0.13 -2.00 -13.79
N LYS A 98 -1.08 -1.22 -13.26
CA LYS A 98 -1.92 -1.60 -12.14
C LYS A 98 -3.35 -1.12 -12.32
N PRO A 99 -4.34 -1.75 -11.68
CA PRO A 99 -5.69 -1.20 -11.58
C PRO A 99 -5.71 0.01 -10.64
N SER A 100 -6.71 0.86 -10.79
CA SER A 100 -6.87 2.09 -10.02
C SER A 100 -7.05 1.87 -8.52
N TYR A 101 -7.53 0.70 -8.08
CA TYR A 101 -7.70 0.43 -6.65
C TYR A 101 -6.37 0.36 -5.87
N LEU A 102 -5.24 0.14 -6.57
CA LEU A 102 -3.89 0.12 -6.00
C LEU A 102 -3.20 1.50 -5.99
N PHE A 103 -3.89 2.52 -6.50
CA PHE A 103 -3.38 3.89 -6.47
C PHE A 103 -3.31 4.42 -5.04
N ALA A 104 -2.20 5.07 -4.71
CA ALA A 104 -2.04 5.76 -3.44
C ALA A 104 -1.36 7.11 -3.60
N LEU A 105 -1.76 8.05 -2.76
CA LEU A 105 -1.18 9.38 -2.62
C LEU A 105 -1.20 9.75 -1.13
N VAL A 106 -0.06 10.28 -0.65
CA VAL A 106 0.04 10.81 0.72
C VAL A 106 0.76 12.16 0.68
N ALA A 107 0.21 13.15 1.38
CA ALA A 107 0.89 14.42 1.60
C ALA A 107 0.74 14.87 3.06
N GLY A 108 1.86 15.08 3.77
CA GLY A 108 1.83 15.37 5.20
C GLY A 108 3.16 15.90 5.72
N ASP A 109 3.19 16.14 7.02
CA ASP A 109 4.43 16.43 7.76
C ASP A 109 4.87 15.13 8.47
N LEU A 110 5.70 14.35 7.77
CA LEU A 110 6.11 13.02 8.19
C LEU A 110 7.63 12.91 8.22
N LEU A 111 8.13 12.08 9.14
CA LEU A 111 9.51 11.60 9.14
C LEU A 111 9.57 10.17 8.64
N SER A 112 10.65 9.79 7.98
CA SER A 112 10.89 8.42 7.57
C SER A 112 11.87 7.71 8.49
N PHE A 113 11.51 6.50 8.90
CA PHE A 113 12.41 5.52 9.48
C PHE A 113 12.95 4.67 8.33
N ASP A 114 14.24 4.83 8.02
CA ASP A 114 14.86 4.31 6.82
C ASP A 114 15.72 3.08 7.11
N ASP A 115 15.67 2.10 6.21
CA ASP A 115 16.56 0.94 6.17
C ASP A 115 16.66 0.46 4.70
N TYR A 116 17.32 -0.66 4.47
CA TYR A 116 17.41 -1.28 3.15
C TYR A 116 17.37 -2.81 3.25
N PHE A 117 17.01 -3.44 2.14
CA PHE A 117 17.07 -4.88 1.95
C PHE A 117 17.83 -5.19 0.67
N VAL A 118 18.73 -6.17 0.70
CA VAL A 118 19.43 -6.66 -0.49
C VAL A 118 18.80 -7.97 -0.92
N THR A 119 18.20 -7.99 -2.11
CA THR A 119 17.56 -9.18 -2.67
C THR A 119 18.60 -10.26 -3.02
N ARG A 120 18.15 -11.48 -3.26
CA ARG A 120 19.05 -12.61 -3.67
C ARG A 120 19.80 -12.32 -4.96
N SER A 121 19.24 -11.53 -5.88
CA SER A 121 19.94 -11.09 -7.10
C SER A 121 20.95 -9.97 -6.86
N GLY A 122 21.07 -9.46 -5.62
CA GLY A 122 21.97 -8.37 -5.26
C GLY A 122 21.39 -6.96 -5.48
N LYS A 123 20.12 -6.84 -5.78
CA LYS A 123 19.44 -5.54 -5.89
C LYS A 123 19.18 -4.96 -4.51
N GLU A 124 19.61 -3.72 -4.29
CA GLU A 124 19.22 -2.96 -3.10
C GLU A 124 17.83 -2.37 -3.24
N VAL A 125 17.01 -2.54 -2.21
CA VAL A 125 15.68 -1.97 -2.07
C VAL A 125 15.68 -1.06 -0.86
N VAL A 126 15.39 0.22 -1.06
CA VAL A 126 15.22 1.18 0.03
C VAL A 126 13.90 0.92 0.73
N LEU A 127 13.92 0.83 2.07
CA LEU A 127 12.75 0.61 2.91
C LEU A 127 12.47 1.87 3.72
N LYS A 128 11.23 2.34 3.72
CA LYS A 128 10.83 3.53 4.47
C LYS A 128 9.51 3.29 5.20
N ILE A 129 9.49 3.63 6.49
CA ILE A 129 8.26 3.72 7.28
C ILE A 129 8.03 5.18 7.63
N TRP A 130 6.98 5.77 7.07
CA TRP A 130 6.62 7.17 7.25
C TRP A 130 5.65 7.31 8.40
N VAL A 131 6.03 8.13 9.39
CA VAL A 131 5.28 8.33 10.62
C VAL A 131 5.34 9.79 11.05
N ARG A 132 4.54 10.16 12.04
CA ARG A 132 4.69 11.44 12.72
C ARG A 132 5.96 11.47 13.53
N LYS A 133 6.43 12.67 13.83
CA LYS A 133 7.68 12.90 14.55
C LYS A 133 7.75 12.15 15.89
N GLU A 134 6.66 12.13 16.64
CA GLU A 134 6.57 11.46 17.94
C GLU A 134 6.60 9.93 17.87
N ASP A 135 6.40 9.35 16.69
CA ASP A 135 6.29 7.91 16.48
C ASP A 135 7.54 7.27 15.86
N ILE A 136 8.54 8.07 15.54
CA ILE A 136 9.75 7.60 14.82
C ILE A 136 10.47 6.45 15.55
N ASN A 137 10.47 6.44 16.86
CA ASN A 137 11.13 5.41 17.68
C ASN A 137 10.30 4.12 17.85
N LYS A 138 9.08 4.05 17.26
CA LYS A 138 8.18 2.91 17.38
C LYS A 138 8.16 2.02 16.13
N CYS A 139 9.04 2.27 15.13
CA CYS A 139 9.03 1.62 13.82
C CYS A 139 9.93 0.38 13.72
N THR A 140 10.83 0.18 14.69
CA THR A 140 11.91 -0.84 14.60
C THR A 140 11.36 -2.24 14.37
N PHE A 141 10.33 -2.65 15.10
CA PHE A 141 9.77 -4.00 14.96
C PHE A 141 9.07 -4.21 13.61
N ALA A 142 8.33 -3.21 13.13
CA ALA A 142 7.69 -3.26 11.81
C ALA A 142 8.72 -3.36 10.68
N MET A 143 9.83 -2.63 10.78
CA MET A 143 10.93 -2.71 9.81
C MET A 143 11.59 -4.09 9.81
N ASP A 144 11.84 -4.67 10.99
CA ASP A 144 12.38 -6.02 11.10
C ASP A 144 11.40 -7.05 10.52
N ALA A 145 10.10 -6.94 10.83
CA ALA A 145 9.07 -7.80 10.27
C ALA A 145 9.00 -7.73 8.74
N LEU A 146 9.12 -6.53 8.17
CA LEU A 146 9.19 -6.34 6.71
C LEU A 146 10.39 -7.06 6.10
N LYS A 147 11.58 -6.88 6.65
CA LYS A 147 12.80 -7.54 6.14
C LYS A 147 12.71 -9.06 6.23
N ARG A 148 12.13 -9.59 7.31
CA ARG A 148 11.89 -11.04 7.46
C ARG A 148 10.87 -11.54 6.44
N SER A 149 9.81 -10.77 6.17
CA SER A 149 8.81 -11.12 5.14
C SER A 149 9.41 -11.16 3.75
N MET A 150 10.27 -10.17 3.40
CA MET A 150 10.98 -10.12 2.13
C MET A 150 11.88 -11.34 1.94
N LEU A 151 12.70 -11.64 2.95
CA LEU A 151 13.59 -12.81 2.92
C LEU A 151 12.80 -14.13 2.81
N TRP A 152 11.72 -14.25 3.57
CA TRP A 152 10.89 -15.45 3.58
C TRP A 152 10.24 -15.70 2.21
N ASP A 153 9.77 -14.66 1.55
CA ASP A 153 9.17 -14.75 0.20
C ASP A 153 10.20 -15.18 -0.85
N GLU A 154 11.41 -14.65 -0.77
CA GLU A 154 12.50 -15.07 -1.64
C GLU A 154 12.91 -16.53 -1.43
N VAL A 155 12.94 -16.98 -0.18
CA VAL A 155 13.35 -18.36 0.18
C VAL A 155 12.28 -19.38 -0.20
N ASN A 156 11.02 -19.10 0.13
CA ASN A 156 9.93 -20.08 0.00
C ASN A 156 9.24 -20.04 -1.36
N TYR A 157 9.16 -18.85 -1.99
CA TYR A 157 8.43 -18.66 -3.25
C TYR A 157 9.32 -18.16 -4.39
N GLY A 158 10.59 -17.84 -4.13
CA GLY A 158 11.52 -17.31 -5.14
C GLY A 158 11.07 -15.96 -5.69
N ARG A 159 10.40 -15.14 -4.89
CA ARG A 159 9.83 -13.86 -5.32
C ARG A 159 10.59 -12.69 -4.71
N GLU A 160 11.37 -12.02 -5.55
CA GLU A 160 12.03 -10.78 -5.17
C GLU A 160 11.10 -9.58 -5.35
N TYR A 161 11.34 -8.54 -4.55
CA TYR A 161 10.62 -7.27 -4.72
C TYR A 161 11.03 -6.56 -6.02
N ASP A 162 10.08 -6.00 -6.72
CA ASP A 162 10.22 -5.58 -8.11
C ASP A 162 10.38 -4.06 -8.33
N LEU A 163 10.35 -3.25 -7.28
CA LEU A 163 10.68 -1.82 -7.29
C LEU A 163 11.98 -1.54 -6.53
N SER A 164 12.50 -0.32 -6.62
CA SER A 164 13.71 0.10 -5.91
C SER A 164 13.43 0.65 -4.51
N ILE A 165 12.17 0.90 -4.20
CA ILE A 165 11.72 1.42 -2.91
C ILE A 165 10.43 0.72 -2.47
N PHE A 166 10.34 0.38 -1.19
CA PHE A 166 9.12 -0.07 -0.52
C PHE A 166 8.79 0.89 0.61
N GLN A 167 7.55 1.37 0.65
CA GLN A 167 7.14 2.38 1.59
C GLN A 167 5.91 1.93 2.37
N ILE A 168 5.88 2.23 3.66
CA ILE A 168 4.75 2.10 4.56
C ILE A 168 4.43 3.49 5.11
N VAL A 169 3.16 3.85 5.19
CA VAL A 169 2.69 5.06 5.86
C VAL A 169 1.73 4.67 6.98
N ALA A 170 2.01 5.10 8.20
CA ALA A 170 1.11 4.94 9.34
C ALA A 170 0.09 6.09 9.38
N VAL A 171 -1.20 5.76 9.36
CA VAL A 171 -2.30 6.71 9.48
C VAL A 171 -3.21 6.36 10.65
N ASP A 172 -3.84 7.37 11.26
CA ASP A 172 -4.70 7.16 12.43
C ASP A 172 -6.13 6.79 12.05
N ASP A 173 -6.66 7.43 11.02
CA ASP A 173 -8.03 7.20 10.55
C ASP A 173 -7.97 6.31 9.30
N PHE A 174 -8.20 5.02 9.49
CA PHE A 174 -8.18 4.03 8.43
C PHE A 174 -9.25 2.97 8.66
N ASN A 175 -10.03 2.66 7.63
CA ASN A 175 -11.19 1.75 7.73
C ASN A 175 -10.80 0.28 7.93
N MET A 176 -9.56 -0.09 7.61
CA MET A 176 -9.06 -1.46 7.64
C MET A 176 -7.78 -1.55 8.50
N GLY A 177 -7.15 -2.73 8.52
CA GLY A 177 -5.84 -2.90 9.14
C GLY A 177 -4.75 -2.23 8.32
N ALA A 178 -4.72 -2.52 7.04
CA ALA A 178 -3.78 -1.94 6.08
C ALA A 178 -4.32 -2.07 4.65
N MET A 179 -3.56 -1.54 3.68
CA MET A 179 -3.83 -1.61 2.25
C MET A 179 -2.52 -1.74 1.46
N GLU A 180 -2.50 -2.72 0.57
CA GLU A 180 -1.34 -3.13 -0.21
C GLU A 180 -1.00 -2.22 -1.40
N ASN A 181 -1.39 -0.96 -1.44
CA ASN A 181 -1.13 -0.07 -2.58
C ASN A 181 0.30 -0.23 -3.10
N LYS A 182 0.46 -0.39 -4.41
CA LYS A 182 1.74 -0.76 -5.03
C LYS A 182 2.90 0.16 -4.63
N GLY A 183 3.87 -0.38 -3.90
CA GLY A 183 5.07 0.35 -3.46
C GLY A 183 4.85 1.40 -2.37
N LEU A 184 3.61 1.65 -1.96
CA LEU A 184 3.22 2.61 -0.91
C LEU A 184 2.05 2.05 -0.11
N ASN A 185 2.33 1.13 0.79
CA ASN A 185 1.31 0.54 1.66
C ASN A 185 0.85 1.54 2.71
N ILE A 186 -0.45 1.59 2.97
CA ILE A 186 -1.03 2.46 4.01
C ILE A 186 -1.58 1.58 5.13
N PHE A 187 -1.16 1.86 6.35
CA PHE A 187 -1.47 1.08 7.55
C PHE A 187 -2.18 1.91 8.59
N ASN A 188 -3.17 1.34 9.25
CA ASN A 188 -3.59 1.86 10.53
C ASN A 188 -2.37 1.85 11.49
N SER A 189 -2.10 2.96 12.16
CA SER A 189 -0.91 3.17 12.98
C SER A 189 -0.71 2.08 14.06
N LYS A 190 -1.78 1.52 14.59
CA LYS A 190 -1.73 0.43 15.59
C LYS A 190 -1.09 -0.87 15.07
N TYR A 191 -0.96 -1.04 13.74
CA TYR A 191 -0.35 -2.21 13.11
C TYR A 191 1.05 -1.94 12.54
N VAL A 192 1.64 -0.81 12.91
CA VAL A 192 3.01 -0.44 12.59
C VAL A 192 3.78 -0.08 13.85
N LEU A 193 3.14 0.67 14.76
CA LEU A 193 3.79 1.31 15.89
C LEU A 193 3.78 0.40 17.12
N ALA A 194 4.96 0.10 17.64
CA ALA A 194 5.12 -0.63 18.90
C ALA A 194 6.21 0.01 19.76
N SER A 195 5.87 0.29 21.01
CA SER A 195 6.82 0.69 22.05
C SER A 195 7.01 -0.48 23.01
N PRO A 196 8.25 -0.89 23.33
CA PRO A 196 8.51 -1.97 24.29
C PRO A 196 7.86 -1.77 25.66
N GLU A 197 7.63 -0.50 26.04
CA GLU A 197 7.03 -0.16 27.33
C GLU A 197 5.51 -0.40 27.39
N THR A 198 4.83 -0.42 26.23
CA THR A 198 3.38 -0.45 26.19
C THR A 198 2.80 -1.56 25.31
N ALA A 199 3.55 -2.05 24.33
CA ALA A 199 3.10 -3.08 23.42
C ALA A 199 3.08 -4.46 24.08
N THR A 200 2.01 -5.23 23.81
CA THR A 200 1.86 -6.61 24.26
C THR A 200 2.43 -7.58 23.22
N ASP A 201 2.64 -8.84 23.63
CA ASP A 201 3.02 -9.91 22.66
C ASP A 201 2.01 -10.05 21.52
N ASN A 202 0.74 -9.77 21.81
CA ASN A 202 -0.31 -9.81 20.78
C ASN A 202 -0.18 -8.66 19.78
N ASP A 203 0.23 -7.46 20.22
CA ASP A 203 0.48 -6.33 19.32
C ASP A 203 1.63 -6.65 18.36
N TYR A 204 2.74 -7.18 18.88
CA TYR A 204 3.87 -7.62 18.04
C TYR A 204 3.47 -8.69 17.04
N LYS A 205 2.65 -9.67 17.47
CA LYS A 205 2.13 -10.70 16.58
C LYS A 205 1.26 -10.16 15.47
N LEU A 206 0.39 -9.20 15.77
CA LEU A 206 -0.49 -8.56 14.78
C LEU A 206 0.31 -7.71 13.80
N ILE A 207 1.27 -6.92 14.27
CA ILE A 207 2.15 -6.12 13.41
C ILE A 207 2.91 -7.03 12.44
N GLU A 208 3.55 -8.09 12.93
CA GLU A 208 4.30 -9.03 12.10
C GLU A 208 3.41 -9.68 11.02
N GLY A 209 2.21 -10.13 11.39
CA GLY A 209 1.29 -10.78 10.47
C GLY A 209 0.75 -9.85 9.40
N ILE A 210 0.37 -8.62 9.75
CA ILE A 210 -0.18 -7.66 8.80
C ILE A 210 0.91 -7.10 7.90
N ILE A 211 2.10 -6.79 8.41
CA ILE A 211 3.25 -6.39 7.58
C ILE A 211 3.56 -7.46 6.53
N ALA A 212 3.57 -8.73 6.91
CA ALA A 212 3.79 -9.84 5.99
C ALA A 212 2.67 -9.95 4.95
N HIS A 213 1.41 -9.86 5.38
CA HIS A 213 0.23 -9.92 4.52
C HIS A 213 0.31 -8.86 3.41
N GLU A 214 0.50 -7.60 3.77
CA GLU A 214 0.58 -6.51 2.79
C GLU A 214 1.79 -6.63 1.87
N TYR A 215 2.94 -7.07 2.40
CA TYR A 215 4.09 -7.32 1.56
C TYR A 215 3.84 -8.45 0.55
N PHE A 216 3.21 -9.54 0.97
CA PHE A 216 2.93 -10.67 0.08
C PHE A 216 1.94 -10.34 -1.03
N HIS A 217 1.07 -9.38 -0.83
CA HIS A 217 0.23 -8.84 -1.89
C HIS A 217 1.03 -8.27 -3.06
N ASN A 218 2.30 -7.93 -2.90
CA ASN A 218 3.10 -7.43 -4.01
C ASN A 218 3.04 -8.35 -5.25
N TRP A 219 3.01 -9.67 -5.03
CA TRP A 219 2.83 -10.66 -6.09
C TRP A 219 1.38 -11.14 -6.18
N THR A 220 0.77 -11.55 -5.09
CA THR A 220 -0.61 -12.05 -5.05
C THR A 220 -1.61 -10.91 -4.78
N GLY A 221 -1.90 -10.15 -5.81
CA GLY A 221 -2.80 -8.99 -5.78
C GLY A 221 -2.32 -7.83 -6.64
N ASN A 222 -1.02 -7.49 -6.59
CA ASN A 222 -0.49 -6.33 -7.30
C ASN A 222 0.06 -6.72 -8.68
N ARG A 223 1.12 -7.52 -8.75
CA ARG A 223 1.70 -7.96 -10.03
C ARG A 223 0.80 -8.98 -10.73
N ILE A 224 0.14 -9.84 -9.98
CA ILE A 224 -0.89 -10.75 -10.43
C ILE A 224 -2.18 -10.28 -9.76
N THR A 225 -2.89 -9.38 -10.42
CA THR A 225 -4.10 -8.75 -9.87
C THR A 225 -5.36 -9.56 -10.20
N CYS A 226 -6.42 -9.37 -9.43
CA CYS A 226 -7.71 -9.99 -9.72
C CYS A 226 -8.38 -9.33 -10.93
N ARG A 227 -9.03 -10.14 -11.77
CA ARG A 227 -9.71 -9.64 -12.96
C ARG A 227 -10.99 -8.85 -12.61
N ASP A 228 -11.69 -9.31 -11.60
CA ASP A 228 -12.93 -8.69 -11.12
C ASP A 228 -13.12 -8.98 -9.62
N TRP A 229 -14.04 -8.28 -8.96
CA TRP A 229 -14.27 -8.39 -7.53
C TRP A 229 -14.90 -9.72 -7.09
N PHE A 230 -15.49 -10.49 -7.99
CA PHE A 230 -15.98 -11.84 -7.67
C PHE A 230 -14.83 -12.83 -7.42
N GLN A 231 -13.62 -12.49 -7.87
CA GLN A 231 -12.41 -13.30 -7.72
C GLN A 231 -11.50 -12.77 -6.59
N LEU A 232 -12.03 -12.00 -5.66
CA LEU A 232 -11.29 -11.41 -4.55
C LEU A 232 -10.48 -12.45 -3.75
N SER A 233 -11.03 -13.67 -3.58
CA SER A 233 -10.34 -14.78 -2.90
C SER A 233 -9.04 -15.21 -3.58
N LEU A 234 -8.84 -14.93 -4.86
CA LEU A 234 -7.58 -15.23 -5.54
C LEU A 234 -6.43 -14.30 -5.13
N LYS A 235 -6.74 -13.10 -4.64
CA LYS A 235 -5.71 -12.26 -4.01
C LYS A 235 -5.70 -12.46 -2.50
N GLU A 236 -6.82 -12.29 -1.81
CA GLU A 236 -6.88 -12.35 -0.36
C GLU A 236 -6.61 -13.78 0.17
N GLY A 237 -7.26 -14.79 -0.38
CA GLY A 237 -7.09 -16.16 0.08
C GLY A 237 -5.68 -16.69 -0.13
N LEU A 238 -5.03 -16.37 -1.26
CA LEU A 238 -3.63 -16.73 -1.50
C LEU A 238 -2.68 -15.98 -0.57
N THR A 239 -2.94 -14.73 -0.30
CA THR A 239 -2.12 -13.91 0.59
C THR A 239 -2.29 -14.33 2.05
N VAL A 240 -3.52 -14.60 2.51
CA VAL A 240 -3.79 -15.16 3.84
C VAL A 240 -3.09 -16.52 4.00
N PHE A 241 -3.12 -17.40 3.00
CA PHE A 241 -2.40 -18.66 3.04
C PHE A 241 -0.89 -18.46 3.27
N ARG A 242 -0.29 -17.50 2.58
CA ARG A 242 1.14 -17.19 2.68
C ARG A 242 1.49 -16.54 4.03
N ASP A 243 0.69 -15.60 4.51
CA ASP A 243 0.93 -14.97 5.82
C ASP A 243 0.76 -15.98 6.98
N GLN A 244 -0.16 -16.94 6.84
CA GLN A 244 -0.32 -18.03 7.80
C GLN A 244 0.90 -18.97 7.82
N GLN A 245 1.47 -19.29 6.66
CA GLN A 245 2.71 -20.07 6.57
C GLN A 245 3.88 -19.30 7.19
N PHE A 246 4.05 -18.03 6.82
CA PHE A 246 5.07 -17.16 7.41
C PHE A 246 4.94 -17.12 8.94
N SER A 247 3.76 -16.85 9.45
CA SER A 247 3.51 -16.79 10.89
C SER A 247 3.76 -18.12 11.59
N ALA A 248 3.46 -19.25 10.95
CA ALA A 248 3.76 -20.58 11.47
C ALA A 248 5.27 -20.84 11.55
N ASP A 249 6.02 -20.41 10.55
CA ASP A 249 7.49 -20.54 10.52
C ASP A 249 8.15 -19.63 11.57
N GLN A 250 7.62 -18.43 11.81
CA GLN A 250 8.16 -17.48 12.78
C GLN A 250 7.83 -17.86 14.23
N ARG A 251 6.62 -18.41 14.50
CA ARG A 251 6.07 -18.54 15.86
C ARG A 251 5.68 -19.96 16.25
N GLY A 252 5.83 -20.92 15.36
CA GLY A 252 5.49 -22.32 15.56
C GLY A 252 4.10 -22.69 15.02
N SER A 253 4.07 -23.73 14.20
CA SER A 253 2.89 -24.18 13.45
C SER A 253 1.73 -24.62 14.34
N GLY A 254 2.00 -25.27 15.49
CA GLY A 254 0.96 -25.73 16.41
C GLY A 254 0.15 -24.56 17.01
N ILE A 255 0.83 -23.52 17.49
CA ILE A 255 0.19 -22.33 18.08
C ILE A 255 -0.60 -21.58 16.99
N LYS A 256 -0.01 -21.39 15.81
CA LYS A 256 -0.69 -20.73 14.69
C LYS A 256 -1.96 -21.49 14.30
N ARG A 257 -1.90 -22.81 14.17
CA ARG A 257 -3.07 -23.65 13.84
C ARG A 257 -4.21 -23.54 14.86
N ILE A 258 -3.91 -23.51 16.14
CA ILE A 258 -4.92 -23.34 17.20
C ILE A 258 -5.64 -21.99 17.01
N ASN A 259 -4.89 -20.91 16.81
CA ASN A 259 -5.46 -19.58 16.62
C ASN A 259 -6.33 -19.52 15.36
N ASP A 260 -5.89 -20.10 14.25
CA ASP A 260 -6.65 -20.13 12.99
C ASP A 260 -7.98 -20.88 13.14
N VAL A 261 -7.98 -21.99 13.86
CA VAL A 261 -9.21 -22.75 14.15
C VAL A 261 -10.17 -21.96 15.03
N ILE A 262 -9.66 -21.19 16.00
CA ILE A 262 -10.49 -20.30 16.83
C ILE A 262 -11.14 -19.20 16.01
N GLN A 263 -10.40 -18.62 15.05
CA GLN A 263 -10.93 -17.55 14.17
C GLN A 263 -11.99 -18.08 13.17
N LEU A 264 -11.91 -19.35 12.76
CA LEU A 264 -12.88 -19.97 11.84
C LEU A 264 -14.21 -20.35 12.50
N ARG A 265 -14.32 -20.38 13.81
CA ARG A 265 -15.52 -20.73 14.59
C ARG A 265 -16.35 -19.51 14.96
#